data_dc351c65bd2f21c4a64d2562a38a7698
#
_entry.id   dc351c65bd2f21c4a64d2562a38a7698
#
_cell.length_a   1.000
_cell.length_b   1.000
_cell.length_c   1.000
_cell.angle_alpha   90.00
_cell.angle_beta   90.00
_cell.angle_gamma   90.00
#
_symmetry.space_group_name_H-M   'P 1'
#
loop_
_entity.id
_entity.type
_entity.pdbx_description
1 polymer ?
#
loop_
_entity_poly.entity_id
_entity_poly.type
_entity_poly.pdbx_seq_one_letter_code
_entity_poly.pdbx_strand_id
1 'polypeptide(L)'
;MLCSQLSTIRSLVNDEQFQNIIKYFESLLPSSKITASNFALQNGIEFALSQKILQELVKSELLMYTFGIRCPECGLLLSSTESIASIEKEQYCYNCGEEIEISPDDIEVIYTFKNYPFAHGQQSDFPLAIDKSAALQYDSLSQLLKSGLLDINAAFFAPTEEEYHNLQIAYKNI
;
A
#
# COMPACT_ATOMS: atom_id res chain seq x y z
N MET A 1 -22.38 -6.09 7.16
CA MET A 1 -21.49 -5.85 6.01
C MET A 1 -20.01 -6.05 6.38
N LEU A 2 -19.48 -5.44 7.43
CA LEU A 2 -18.05 -5.56 7.79
C LEU A 2 -17.61 -7.01 8.04
N CYS A 3 -18.39 -7.79 8.79
CA CYS A 3 -18.08 -9.18 9.08
C CYS A 3 -17.93 -10.07 7.83
N SER A 4 -18.65 -9.78 6.75
CA SER A 4 -18.52 -10.56 5.51
C SER A 4 -17.23 -10.21 4.73
N GLN A 5 -16.83 -8.97 4.71
CA GLN A 5 -15.61 -8.54 4.02
C GLN A 5 -14.33 -8.98 4.76
N LEU A 6 -14.34 -8.87 6.10
CA LEU A 6 -13.24 -9.36 6.92
C LEU A 6 -13.22 -10.90 7.08
N SER A 7 -14.34 -11.59 6.83
CA SER A 7 -14.37 -13.06 6.87
C SER A 7 -13.44 -13.69 5.82
N THR A 8 -13.16 -13.00 4.73
CA THR A 8 -12.25 -13.49 3.67
C THR A 8 -10.84 -13.73 4.17
N ILE A 9 -10.39 -12.93 5.15
CA ILE A 9 -9.04 -13.06 5.73
C ILE A 9 -8.97 -13.99 6.93
N ARG A 10 -10.12 -14.48 7.44
CA ARG A 10 -10.16 -15.32 8.64
C ARG A 10 -9.38 -16.62 8.50
N SER A 11 -9.32 -17.17 7.29
CA SER A 11 -8.57 -18.40 7.01
C SER A 11 -7.05 -18.19 6.91
N LEU A 12 -6.60 -16.93 6.83
CA LEU A 12 -5.19 -16.57 6.65
C LEU A 12 -4.47 -16.33 7.98
N VAL A 13 -5.20 -16.10 9.06
CA VAL A 13 -4.69 -15.67 10.36
C VAL A 13 -5.31 -16.45 11.50
N ASN A 14 -4.63 -16.51 12.64
CA ASN A 14 -5.22 -17.05 13.86
C ASN A 14 -6.20 -16.06 14.52
N ASP A 15 -6.91 -16.51 15.55
CA ASP A 15 -7.96 -15.71 16.22
C ASP A 15 -7.41 -14.41 16.85
N GLU A 16 -6.24 -14.46 17.44
CA GLU A 16 -5.60 -13.30 18.05
C GLU A 16 -5.20 -12.26 17.01
N GLN A 17 -4.53 -12.71 15.95
CA GLN A 17 -4.16 -11.85 14.82
C GLN A 17 -5.41 -11.23 14.16
N PHE A 18 -6.47 -12.02 14.00
CA PHE A 18 -7.73 -11.52 13.43
C PHE A 18 -8.33 -10.40 14.28
N GLN A 19 -8.35 -10.56 15.60
CA GLN A 19 -8.85 -9.51 16.51
C GLN A 19 -7.98 -8.26 16.48
N ASN A 20 -6.66 -8.40 16.40
CA ASN A 20 -5.75 -7.27 16.28
C ASN A 20 -5.98 -6.50 14.97
N ILE A 21 -6.16 -7.20 13.85
CA ILE A 21 -6.47 -6.61 12.55
C ILE A 21 -7.80 -5.84 12.59
N ILE A 22 -8.85 -6.39 13.22
CA ILE A 22 -10.12 -5.68 13.39
C ILE A 22 -9.90 -4.37 14.15
N LYS A 23 -9.24 -4.42 15.32
CA LYS A 23 -8.94 -3.23 16.12
C LYS A 23 -8.11 -2.20 15.36
N TYR A 24 -7.13 -2.66 14.58
CA TYR A 24 -6.34 -1.80 13.72
C TYR A 24 -7.24 -1.04 12.74
N PHE A 25 -8.09 -1.72 11.99
CA PHE A 25 -9.00 -1.08 11.04
C PHE A 25 -10.02 -0.16 11.70
N GLU A 26 -10.53 -0.51 12.89
CA GLU A 26 -11.43 0.35 13.68
C GLU A 26 -10.76 1.63 14.16
N SER A 27 -9.44 1.62 14.35
CA SER A 27 -8.67 2.81 14.76
C SER A 27 -8.35 3.77 13.60
N LEU A 28 -8.52 3.35 12.35
CA LEU A 28 -8.21 4.15 11.18
C LEU A 28 -9.34 5.14 10.83
N LEU A 29 -8.95 6.24 10.21
CA LEU A 29 -9.88 7.19 9.61
C LEU A 29 -10.21 6.80 8.15
N PRO A 30 -11.33 7.27 7.57
CA PRO A 30 -11.67 7.02 6.18
C PRO A 30 -10.55 7.41 5.18
N SER A 31 -9.78 8.45 5.52
CA SER A 31 -8.68 8.97 4.70
C SER A 31 -7.32 8.36 5.02
N SER A 32 -7.26 7.38 5.92
CA SER A 32 -5.99 6.74 6.31
C SER A 32 -5.34 6.04 5.12
N LYS A 33 -4.03 6.22 5.02
CA LYS A 33 -3.18 5.53 4.05
C LYS A 33 -2.51 4.35 4.73
N ILE A 34 -2.58 3.18 4.12
CA ILE A 34 -2.07 1.93 4.65
C ILE A 34 -1.00 1.43 3.68
N THR A 35 0.17 1.06 4.19
CA THR A 35 1.19 0.31 3.45
C THR A 35 1.34 -1.07 4.05
N ALA A 36 1.82 -2.05 3.28
CA ALA A 36 1.93 -3.42 3.77
C ALA A 36 2.95 -3.53 4.91
N SER A 37 4.06 -2.77 4.87
CA SER A 37 5.05 -2.73 5.94
C SER A 37 4.47 -2.18 7.24
N ASN A 38 3.74 -1.06 7.16
CA ASN A 38 3.12 -0.48 8.35
C ASN A 38 2.04 -1.40 8.92
N PHE A 39 1.21 -1.99 8.05
CA PHE A 39 0.20 -2.96 8.47
C PHE A 39 0.82 -4.20 9.14
N ALA A 40 1.92 -4.73 8.57
CA ALA A 40 2.66 -5.86 9.15
C ALA A 40 3.17 -5.53 10.56
N LEU A 41 3.84 -4.38 10.69
CA LEU A 41 4.40 -3.91 11.95
C LEU A 41 3.33 -3.71 13.04
N GLN A 42 2.24 -3.04 12.71
CA GLN A 42 1.17 -2.72 13.66
C GLN A 42 0.40 -3.96 14.14
N ASN A 43 0.33 -5.00 13.33
CA ASN A 43 -0.39 -6.23 13.64
C ASN A 43 0.52 -7.40 14.07
N GLY A 44 1.84 -7.20 14.11
CA GLY A 44 2.80 -8.24 14.49
C GLY A 44 2.76 -9.46 13.57
N ILE A 45 2.59 -9.24 12.26
CA ILE A 45 2.54 -10.30 11.23
C ILE A 45 3.69 -10.14 10.24
N GLU A 46 3.99 -11.22 9.53
CA GLU A 46 5.00 -11.17 8.47
C GLU A 46 4.55 -10.29 7.29
N PHE A 47 5.51 -9.65 6.64
CA PHE A 47 5.28 -8.77 5.49
C PHE A 47 4.52 -9.49 4.35
N ALA A 48 4.93 -10.71 4.01
CA ALA A 48 4.27 -11.51 2.98
C ALA A 48 2.78 -11.79 3.31
N LEU A 49 2.49 -12.07 4.59
CA LEU A 49 1.13 -12.27 5.06
C LEU A 49 0.32 -10.97 5.01
N SER A 50 0.93 -9.84 5.38
CA SER A 50 0.29 -8.53 5.32
C SER A 50 -0.17 -8.18 3.92
N GLN A 51 0.68 -8.39 2.92
CA GLN A 51 0.35 -8.17 1.52
C GLN A 51 -0.82 -9.05 1.06
N LYS A 52 -0.77 -10.34 1.39
CA LYS A 52 -1.84 -11.27 1.05
C LYS A 52 -3.18 -10.84 1.66
N ILE A 53 -3.17 -10.40 2.92
CA ILE A 53 -4.37 -9.89 3.59
C ILE A 53 -4.90 -8.65 2.88
N LEU A 54 -4.04 -7.65 2.62
CA LEU A 54 -4.46 -6.42 1.96
C LEU A 54 -5.02 -6.67 0.56
N GLN A 55 -4.43 -7.60 -0.20
CA GLN A 55 -4.95 -8.03 -1.49
C GLN A 55 -6.34 -8.67 -1.38
N GLU A 56 -6.57 -9.55 -0.40
CA GLU A 56 -7.91 -10.13 -0.18
C GLU A 56 -8.93 -9.05 0.20
N LEU A 57 -8.52 -8.04 0.96
CA LEU A 57 -9.39 -6.92 1.31
C LEU A 57 -9.71 -5.99 0.12
N VAL A 58 -8.81 -5.90 -0.85
CA VAL A 58 -9.12 -5.23 -2.13
C VAL A 58 -10.09 -6.07 -2.96
N LYS A 59 -9.89 -7.40 -3.06
CA LYS A 59 -10.85 -8.31 -3.75
C LYS A 59 -12.24 -8.26 -3.14
N SER A 60 -12.34 -8.09 -1.83
CA SER A 60 -13.61 -7.92 -1.12
C SER A 60 -14.20 -6.51 -1.20
N GLU A 61 -13.57 -5.61 -1.97
CA GLU A 61 -13.98 -4.22 -2.15
C GLU A 61 -13.99 -3.36 -0.87
N LEU A 62 -13.30 -3.81 0.19
CA LEU A 62 -13.10 -2.99 1.39
C LEU A 62 -12.06 -1.92 1.15
N LEU A 63 -10.95 -2.30 0.51
CA LEU A 63 -9.85 -1.41 0.17
C LEU A 63 -9.76 -1.20 -1.34
N MET A 64 -9.10 -0.13 -1.72
CA MET A 64 -8.54 0.12 -3.04
C MET A 64 -7.06 0.47 -2.88
N TYR A 65 -6.29 0.41 -3.95
CA TYR A 65 -4.90 0.80 -3.93
C TYR A 65 -4.60 1.91 -4.95
N THR A 66 -3.56 2.65 -4.67
CA THR A 66 -2.95 3.64 -5.58
C THR A 66 -1.43 3.50 -5.52
N PHE A 67 -0.76 4.03 -6.52
CA PHE A 67 0.70 4.13 -6.58
C PHE A 67 1.10 5.52 -6.11
N GLY A 68 1.82 5.59 -5.00
CA GLY A 68 2.41 6.81 -4.49
C GLY A 68 3.83 6.96 -5.02
N ILE A 69 4.16 8.12 -5.54
CA ILE A 69 5.50 8.44 -6.05
C ILE A 69 6.21 9.29 -5.03
N ARG A 70 7.36 8.82 -4.54
CA ARG A 70 8.17 9.53 -3.54
C ARG A 70 9.43 10.10 -4.15
N CYS A 71 9.82 11.25 -3.65
CA CYS A 71 11.13 11.82 -3.95
C CYS A 71 12.23 10.92 -3.33
N PRO A 72 13.18 10.40 -4.12
CA PRO A 72 14.28 9.59 -3.59
C PRO A 72 15.19 10.35 -2.61
N GLU A 73 15.31 11.67 -2.78
CA GLU A 73 16.19 12.50 -1.96
C GLU A 73 15.60 12.82 -0.57
N CYS A 74 14.31 13.15 -0.51
CA CYS A 74 13.71 13.62 0.75
C CYS A 74 12.51 12.79 1.24
N GLY A 75 12.08 11.77 0.48
CA GLY A 75 10.96 10.89 0.83
C GLY A 75 9.57 11.55 0.73
N LEU A 76 9.48 12.82 0.27
CA LEU A 76 8.20 13.50 0.11
C LEU A 76 7.34 12.77 -0.93
N LEU A 77 6.07 12.53 -0.61
CA LEU A 77 5.09 12.03 -1.58
C LEU A 77 4.81 13.14 -2.61
N LEU A 78 5.27 12.94 -3.85
CA LEU A 78 5.14 13.90 -4.94
C LEU A 78 3.74 13.86 -5.56
N SER A 79 3.28 12.66 -5.86
CA SER A 79 1.98 12.42 -6.48
C SER A 79 1.45 11.03 -6.15
N SER A 80 0.20 10.75 -6.51
CA SER A 80 -0.36 9.41 -6.47
C SER A 80 -1.28 9.19 -7.67
N THR A 81 -1.30 7.96 -8.19
CA THR A 81 -2.10 7.58 -9.35
C THR A 81 -2.67 6.17 -9.19
N GLU A 82 -3.75 5.87 -9.89
CA GLU A 82 -4.36 4.53 -9.93
C GLU A 82 -3.71 3.62 -10.98
N SER A 83 -2.93 4.19 -11.91
CA SER A 83 -2.29 3.44 -13.01
C SER A 83 -0.80 3.71 -13.05
N ILE A 84 -0.01 2.64 -13.17
CA ILE A 84 1.44 2.74 -13.39
C ILE A 84 1.77 3.47 -14.70
N ALA A 85 0.94 3.28 -15.73
CA ALA A 85 1.14 3.95 -17.04
C ALA A 85 1.01 5.47 -16.97
N SER A 86 0.35 5.98 -15.92
CA SER A 86 0.18 7.43 -15.69
C SER A 86 1.35 8.05 -14.94
N ILE A 87 2.35 7.27 -14.56
CA ILE A 87 3.51 7.78 -13.83
C ILE A 87 4.45 8.47 -14.82
N GLU A 88 4.67 9.77 -14.60
CA GLU A 88 5.66 10.53 -15.33
C GLU A 88 7.06 10.14 -14.87
N LYS A 89 7.99 9.95 -15.82
CA LYS A 89 9.37 9.57 -15.50
C LYS A 89 10.13 10.64 -14.74
N GLU A 90 9.77 11.90 -14.94
CA GLU A 90 10.37 13.06 -14.30
C GLU A 90 9.29 13.82 -13.55
N GLN A 91 9.55 14.14 -12.27
CA GLN A 91 8.65 14.93 -11.45
C GLN A 91 9.42 15.98 -10.66
N TYR A 92 8.84 17.16 -10.52
CA TYR A 92 9.45 18.23 -9.75
C TYR A 92 9.18 18.05 -8.25
N CYS A 93 10.26 18.03 -7.45
CA CYS A 93 10.15 18.01 -6.00
C CYS A 93 10.26 19.44 -5.43
N TYR A 94 9.15 19.97 -4.93
CA TYR A 94 9.12 21.31 -4.34
C TYR A 94 9.99 21.45 -3.09
N ASN A 95 10.23 20.35 -2.37
CA ASN A 95 11.06 20.36 -1.16
C ASN A 95 12.56 20.40 -1.49
N CYS A 96 12.99 19.66 -2.53
CA CYS A 96 14.38 19.66 -2.99
C CYS A 96 14.68 20.82 -3.96
N GLY A 97 13.64 21.32 -4.66
CA GLY A 97 13.78 22.37 -5.67
C GLY A 97 14.31 21.86 -7.02
N GLU A 98 14.21 20.55 -7.29
CA GLU A 98 14.83 19.90 -8.44
C GLU A 98 13.82 18.99 -9.17
N GLU A 99 14.07 18.76 -10.47
CA GLU A 99 13.44 17.69 -11.23
C GLU A 99 14.11 16.37 -10.87
N ILE A 100 13.27 15.37 -10.55
CA ILE A 100 13.71 14.05 -10.08
C ILE A 100 13.29 13.01 -11.09
N GLU A 101 14.22 12.19 -11.54
CA GLU A 101 13.92 11.00 -12.33
C GLU A 101 13.35 9.91 -11.41
N ILE A 102 12.15 9.42 -11.74
CA ILE A 102 11.43 8.43 -10.94
C ILE A 102 11.80 7.02 -11.40
N SER A 103 12.27 6.23 -10.45
CA SER A 103 12.57 4.82 -10.60
C SER A 103 11.46 3.94 -9.99
N PRO A 104 11.39 2.64 -10.30
CA PRO A 104 10.47 1.72 -9.65
C PRO A 104 10.65 1.62 -8.12
N ASP A 105 11.83 1.97 -7.60
CA ASP A 105 12.10 1.97 -6.16
C ASP A 105 11.45 3.17 -5.44
N ASP A 106 11.09 4.21 -6.18
CA ASP A 106 10.46 5.43 -5.67
C ASP A 106 8.93 5.34 -5.65
N ILE A 107 8.37 4.21 -6.12
CA ILE A 107 6.94 3.97 -6.22
C ILE A 107 6.52 3.03 -5.08
N GLU A 108 5.59 3.47 -4.26
CA GLU A 108 4.98 2.66 -3.20
C GLU A 108 3.53 2.29 -3.52
N VAL A 109 3.06 1.14 -3.03
CA VAL A 109 1.63 0.78 -3.08
C VAL A 109 0.95 1.23 -1.80
N ILE A 110 -0.04 2.10 -1.96
CA ILE A 110 -0.82 2.69 -0.87
C ILE A 110 -2.25 2.14 -0.95
N TYR A 111 -2.73 1.57 0.15
CA TYR A 111 -4.11 1.12 0.27
C TYR A 111 -4.93 2.16 1.03
N THR A 112 -6.16 2.36 0.59
CA THR A 112 -7.14 3.25 1.21
C THR A 112 -8.51 2.57 1.25
N PHE A 113 -9.42 3.04 2.08
CA PHE A 113 -10.77 2.49 2.08
C PHE A 113 -11.51 2.86 0.79
N LYS A 114 -12.04 1.85 0.09
CA LYS A 114 -13.02 2.05 -1.00
C LYS A 114 -14.39 2.37 -0.42
N ASN A 115 -14.77 1.60 0.62
CA ASN A 115 -15.99 1.79 1.39
C ASN A 115 -15.63 1.73 2.88
N TYR A 116 -15.65 2.86 3.57
CA TYR A 116 -15.37 2.89 4.99
C TYR A 116 -16.51 2.25 5.79
N PRO A 117 -16.26 1.14 6.50
CA PRO A 117 -17.34 0.34 7.09
C PRO A 117 -17.73 0.76 8.51
N PHE A 118 -16.95 1.66 9.14
CA PHE A 118 -17.14 2.02 10.54
C PHE A 118 -18.01 3.27 10.64
N ALA A 119 -19.04 3.24 11.49
CA ALA A 119 -19.86 4.40 11.75
C ALA A 119 -19.03 5.46 12.49
N HIS A 120 -19.05 6.70 11.99
CA HIS A 120 -18.46 7.84 12.68
C HIS A 120 -19.16 8.07 14.03
N GLY A 121 -18.60 7.56 15.12
CA GLY A 121 -19.24 7.72 16.43
C GLY A 121 -18.35 7.45 17.64
N GLN A 122 -17.19 6.88 17.44
CA GLN A 122 -16.21 6.72 18.51
C GLN A 122 -14.85 7.21 18.02
N GLN A 123 -14.60 8.51 18.15
CA GLN A 123 -13.24 9.00 18.30
C GLN A 123 -12.73 8.39 19.61
N SER A 124 -12.08 7.23 19.51
CA SER A 124 -11.19 6.81 20.57
C SER A 124 -10.04 7.81 20.56
N ASP A 125 -9.87 8.53 21.66
CA ASP A 125 -8.69 9.36 21.96
C ASP A 125 -7.44 8.45 22.12
N PHE A 126 -7.11 7.72 21.06
CA PHE A 126 -5.80 7.11 20.96
C PHE A 126 -4.88 8.14 20.31
N PRO A 127 -3.92 8.69 21.05
CA PRO A 127 -2.87 9.46 20.42
C PRO A 127 -2.16 8.52 19.47
N LEU A 128 -2.28 8.75 18.18
CA LEU A 128 -1.36 8.22 17.18
C LEU A 128 0.02 8.79 17.53
N ALA A 129 0.70 8.12 18.43
CA ALA A 129 2.12 8.29 18.60
C ALA A 129 2.77 7.78 17.32
N ILE A 130 2.78 8.65 16.31
CA ILE A 130 3.68 8.47 15.16
C ILE A 130 5.07 8.60 15.75
N ASP A 131 5.67 7.46 16.06
CA ASP A 131 7.10 7.41 16.36
C ASP A 131 7.83 7.84 15.10
N LYS A 132 8.23 9.12 15.07
CA LYS A 132 8.97 9.73 13.97
C LYS A 132 10.37 9.14 13.79
N SER A 133 10.77 8.21 14.64
CA SER A 133 12.10 7.58 14.62
C SER A 133 12.15 6.29 13.79
N ALA A 134 11.04 5.67 13.46
CA ALA A 134 11.02 4.61 12.48
C ALA A 134 11.20 5.24 11.10
N ALA A 135 12.41 5.13 10.54
CA ALA A 135 12.66 5.44 9.14
C ALA A 135 11.53 4.79 8.33
N LEU A 136 10.75 5.61 7.65
CA LEU A 136 9.58 5.17 6.87
C LEU A 136 10.07 4.14 5.84
N GLN A 137 10.01 2.86 6.20
CA GLN A 137 10.17 1.78 5.24
C GLN A 137 8.89 1.81 4.40
N TYR A 138 9.01 2.31 3.18
CA TYR A 138 7.94 2.23 2.20
C TYR A 138 8.14 0.99 1.34
N ASP A 139 7.03 0.39 0.97
CA ASP A 139 7.02 -0.81 0.14
C ASP A 139 7.16 -0.40 -1.32
N SER A 140 8.38 -0.34 -1.83
CA SER A 140 8.58 0.00 -3.23
C SER A 140 8.00 -1.07 -4.15
N LEU A 141 7.48 -0.65 -5.29
CA LEU A 141 6.98 -1.55 -6.32
C LEU A 141 8.05 -2.58 -6.72
N SER A 142 9.32 -2.17 -6.78
CA SER A 142 10.41 -3.06 -7.14
C SER A 142 10.65 -4.14 -6.08
N GLN A 143 10.51 -3.83 -4.79
CA GLN A 143 10.60 -4.83 -3.72
C GLN A 143 9.48 -5.85 -3.80
N LEU A 144 8.26 -5.39 -4.09
CA LEU A 144 7.08 -6.24 -4.24
C LEU A 144 7.22 -7.19 -5.43
N LEU A 145 7.75 -6.71 -6.53
CA LEU A 145 8.00 -7.51 -7.72
C LEU A 145 9.14 -8.53 -7.51
N LYS A 146 10.26 -8.14 -6.87
CA LYS A 146 11.39 -9.04 -6.55
C LYS A 146 11.00 -10.16 -5.59
N SER A 147 10.09 -9.91 -4.67
CA SER A 147 9.60 -10.91 -3.72
C SER A 147 8.65 -11.93 -4.33
N GLY A 148 8.24 -11.77 -5.59
CA GLY A 148 7.22 -12.61 -6.24
C GLY A 148 5.83 -12.51 -5.60
N LEU A 149 5.63 -11.56 -4.70
CA LEU A 149 4.38 -11.34 -3.96
C LEU A 149 3.38 -10.52 -4.75
N LEU A 150 3.84 -9.78 -5.75
CA LEU A 150 3.02 -9.21 -6.80
C LEU A 150 3.07 -10.17 -7.98
N ASP A 151 2.06 -11.03 -8.11
CA ASP A 151 1.82 -11.72 -9.36
C ASP A 151 1.21 -10.72 -10.34
N ILE A 152 2.03 -10.23 -11.26
CA ILE A 152 1.62 -9.30 -12.31
C ILE A 152 0.51 -9.91 -13.19
N ASN A 153 0.41 -11.24 -13.22
CA ASN A 153 -0.65 -11.98 -13.91
C ASN A 153 -1.90 -12.21 -13.05
N ALA A 154 -1.82 -12.01 -11.74
CA ALA A 154 -3.03 -12.02 -10.93
C ALA A 154 -3.88 -10.79 -11.28
N ALA A 155 -5.19 -10.97 -11.35
CA ALA A 155 -6.20 -10.00 -11.82
C ALA A 155 -6.20 -8.60 -11.15
N PHE A 156 -5.22 -8.32 -10.29
CA PHE A 156 -4.99 -7.05 -9.60
C PHE A 156 -4.23 -6.04 -10.45
N PHE A 157 -3.25 -6.53 -11.16
CA PHE A 157 -2.48 -5.83 -12.13
C PHE A 157 -2.61 -6.66 -13.40
N ALA A 158 -3.67 -6.44 -14.15
CA ALA A 158 -3.64 -6.75 -15.57
C ALA A 158 -3.09 -5.49 -16.26
N PRO A 159 -1.74 -5.24 -16.19
CA PRO A 159 -1.17 -4.18 -16.98
C PRO A 159 -1.52 -4.48 -18.41
N THR A 160 -1.85 -3.44 -19.18
CA THR A 160 -1.93 -3.59 -20.62
C THR A 160 -0.60 -4.17 -21.12
N GLU A 161 -0.56 -4.81 -22.28
CA GLU A 161 0.68 -5.34 -22.85
C GLU A 161 1.80 -4.27 -22.89
N GLU A 162 1.43 -3.01 -23.07
CA GLU A 162 2.32 -1.87 -23.08
C GLU A 162 2.90 -1.54 -21.70
N GLU A 163 2.09 -1.60 -20.65
CA GLU A 163 2.52 -1.43 -19.26
C GLU A 163 3.47 -2.55 -18.81
N TYR A 164 3.18 -3.79 -19.23
CA TYR A 164 4.04 -4.95 -18.97
C TYR A 164 5.39 -4.80 -19.68
N HIS A 165 5.37 -4.32 -20.92
CA HIS A 165 6.59 -4.10 -21.69
C HIS A 165 7.46 -2.99 -21.07
N ASN A 166 6.85 -1.91 -20.59
CA ASN A 166 7.56 -0.81 -19.94
C ASN A 166 8.15 -1.25 -18.59
N LEU A 167 7.43 -2.04 -17.80
CA LEU A 167 7.97 -2.66 -16.58
C LEU A 167 9.15 -3.58 -16.89
N GLN A 168 9.07 -4.42 -17.92
CA GLN A 168 10.18 -5.30 -18.32
C GLN A 168 11.41 -4.53 -18.78
N ILE A 169 11.23 -3.39 -19.46
CA ILE A 169 12.34 -2.53 -19.90
C ILE A 169 13.00 -1.88 -18.68
N ALA A 170 12.25 -1.38 -17.74
CA ALA A 170 12.76 -0.84 -16.48
C ALA A 170 13.59 -1.88 -15.71
N TYR A 171 13.15 -3.16 -15.70
CA TYR A 171 13.87 -4.26 -15.04
C TYR A 171 15.15 -4.71 -15.75
N LYS A 172 15.24 -4.58 -17.06
CA LYS A 172 16.44 -5.00 -17.82
C LYS A 172 17.58 -3.99 -17.74
N ASN A 173 17.31 -2.79 -17.24
CA ASN A 173 18.27 -1.69 -17.16
C ASN A 173 18.77 -1.46 -15.71
N ILE A 174 18.43 -2.37 -14.76
CA ILE A 174 18.99 -2.49 -13.42
C ILE A 174 19.90 -3.72 -13.37
#